data_8b98f6bd7f795cd432cb02b74d9cdc35
#
_entry.id   8b98f6bd7f795cd432cb02b74d9cdc35
#
_cell.length_a   1.000
_cell.length_b   1.000
_cell.length_c   1.000
_cell.angle_alpha   90.00
_cell.angle_beta   90.00
_cell.angle_gamma   90.00
#
_symmetry.space_group_name_H-M   'P 1'
#
loop_
_entity.id
_entity.type
_entity.pdbx_description
1 polymer ?
#
loop_
_entity_poly.entity_id
_entity_poly.type
_entity_poly.pdbx_seq_one_letter_code
_entity_poly.pdbx_strand_id
1 'polypeptide(L)'
;MRIKLEKELAKVHFKAKFLWDNGATEEQMKPTLALIRKSQWRWDMVHSSHGAAFHAPIESERLLSDGLIYALEAEKNLDVLKEKLHIAAEFVMPDISTKAKAQKEIGLDIPKEEAAKKEFLKTIVPKWIEQAKKEGRLVTQK
;
A
#
# COMPACT_ATOMS: atom_id res chain seq x y z
N MET A 1 -1.80 7.94 17.08
CA MET A 1 -0.73 7.19 16.40
C MET A 1 -1.08 6.85 14.94
N ARG A 2 -2.24 6.25 14.61
CA ARG A 2 -2.64 5.81 13.25
C ARG A 2 -2.39 6.81 12.14
N ILE A 3 -2.92 8.04 12.25
CA ILE A 3 -2.75 9.11 11.23
C ILE A 3 -1.27 9.48 11.01
N LYS A 4 -0.47 9.44 12.09
CA LYS A 4 0.97 9.74 11.99
C LYS A 4 1.70 8.66 11.18
N LEU A 5 1.43 7.39 11.47
CA LEU A 5 1.98 6.27 10.73
C LEU A 5 1.54 6.28 9.25
N GLU A 6 0.26 6.54 8.98
CA GLU A 6 -0.30 6.61 7.63
C GLU A 6 0.43 7.66 6.77
N LYS A 7 0.64 8.85 7.30
CA LYS A 7 1.38 9.92 6.62
C LYS A 7 2.83 9.54 6.35
N GLU A 8 3.48 8.91 7.33
CA GLU A 8 4.87 8.49 7.18
C GLU A 8 5.01 7.35 6.18
N LEU A 9 4.09 6.37 6.18
CA LEU A 9 4.04 5.31 5.19
C LEU A 9 3.87 5.87 3.77
N ALA A 10 2.92 6.77 3.56
CA ALA A 10 2.75 7.41 2.25
C ALA A 10 4.05 8.09 1.79
N LYS A 11 4.70 8.84 2.68
CA LYS A 11 5.96 9.52 2.40
C LYS A 11 7.08 8.56 2.00
N VAL A 12 7.30 7.48 2.74
CA VAL A 12 8.37 6.53 2.42
C VAL A 12 8.11 5.76 1.13
N HIS A 13 6.85 5.47 0.79
CA HIS A 13 6.51 4.87 -0.49
C HIS A 13 6.84 5.80 -1.67
N PHE A 14 6.44 7.07 -1.61
CA PHE A 14 6.77 8.05 -2.66
C PHE A 14 8.29 8.32 -2.74
N LYS A 15 8.96 8.37 -1.60
CA LYS A 15 10.42 8.54 -1.55
C LYS A 15 11.16 7.33 -2.12
N ALA A 16 10.67 6.13 -1.87
CA ALA A 16 11.20 4.91 -2.48
C ALA A 16 11.01 4.94 -4.01
N LYS A 17 9.82 5.32 -4.49
CA LYS A 17 9.57 5.52 -5.92
C LYS A 17 10.52 6.55 -6.52
N PHE A 18 10.69 7.69 -5.87
CA PHE A 18 11.64 8.73 -6.31
C PHE A 18 13.06 8.18 -6.49
N LEU A 19 13.55 7.35 -5.56
CA LEU A 19 14.87 6.72 -5.71
C LEU A 19 14.94 5.70 -6.84
N TRP A 20 13.88 4.90 -7.05
CA TRP A 20 13.76 4.01 -8.20
C TRP A 20 13.85 4.78 -9.52
N ASP A 21 13.09 5.87 -9.63
CA ASP A 21 13.05 6.72 -10.82
C ASP A 21 14.42 7.41 -11.10
N ASN A 22 15.27 7.53 -10.06
CA ASN A 22 16.62 8.11 -10.14
C ASN A 22 17.74 7.05 -10.12
N GLY A 23 17.44 5.80 -10.46
CA GLY A 23 18.43 4.77 -10.73
C GLY A 23 18.88 3.91 -9.56
N ALA A 24 18.18 3.95 -8.42
CA ALA A 24 18.42 2.99 -7.34
C ALA A 24 18.14 1.57 -7.81
N THR A 25 19.00 0.62 -7.46
CA THR A 25 18.83 -0.80 -7.80
C THR A 25 18.01 -1.55 -6.75
N GLU A 26 17.44 -2.70 -7.14
CA GLU A 26 16.71 -3.57 -6.23
C GLU A 26 17.56 -3.98 -5.01
N GLU A 27 18.81 -4.34 -5.24
CA GLU A 27 19.74 -4.73 -4.17
C GLU A 27 19.95 -3.61 -3.14
N GLN A 28 20.11 -2.37 -3.61
CA GLN A 28 20.27 -1.19 -2.76
C GLN A 28 19.00 -0.87 -1.97
N MET A 29 17.83 -1.09 -2.57
CA MET A 29 16.53 -0.82 -1.96
C MET A 29 16.04 -1.92 -1.03
N LYS A 30 16.51 -3.15 -1.19
CA LYS A 30 16.03 -4.35 -0.48
C LYS A 30 15.92 -4.20 1.05
N PRO A 31 16.93 -3.67 1.79
CA PRO A 31 16.81 -3.49 3.23
C PRO A 31 15.69 -2.52 3.61
N THR A 32 15.57 -1.42 2.88
CA THR A 32 14.55 -0.39 3.12
C THR A 32 13.15 -0.88 2.79
N LEU A 33 12.99 -1.60 1.67
CA LEU A 33 11.71 -2.20 1.31
C LEU A 33 11.23 -3.22 2.35
N ALA A 34 12.16 -3.93 3.00
CA ALA A 34 11.80 -4.82 4.11
C ALA A 34 11.24 -4.06 5.32
N LEU A 35 11.79 -2.88 5.64
CA LEU A 35 11.26 -2.00 6.70
C LEU A 35 9.89 -1.44 6.33
N ILE A 36 9.73 -0.93 5.10
CA ILE A 36 8.45 -0.44 4.59
C ILE A 36 7.38 -1.52 4.69
N ARG A 37 7.69 -2.76 4.27
CA ARG A 37 6.77 -3.90 4.38
C ARG A 37 6.40 -4.22 5.83
N LYS A 38 7.35 -4.22 6.75
CA LYS A 38 7.09 -4.44 8.18
C LYS A 38 6.19 -3.35 8.77
N SER A 39 6.40 -2.10 8.35
CA SER A 39 5.59 -0.96 8.75
C SER A 39 4.16 -1.07 8.18
N GLN A 40 4.04 -1.28 6.88
CA GLN A 40 2.76 -1.41 6.18
C GLN A 40 1.90 -2.53 6.76
N TRP A 41 2.48 -3.71 6.99
CA TRP A 41 1.77 -4.85 7.56
C TRP A 41 1.14 -4.52 8.93
N ARG A 42 1.81 -3.74 9.77
CA ARG A 42 1.29 -3.34 11.08
C ARG A 42 0.12 -2.37 10.96
N TRP A 43 0.22 -1.44 10.04
CA TRP A 43 -0.87 -0.52 9.74
C TRP A 43 -2.09 -1.27 9.18
N ASP A 44 -1.87 -2.14 8.20
CA ASP A 44 -2.91 -2.96 7.57
C ASP A 44 -3.63 -3.84 8.61
N MET A 45 -2.87 -4.50 9.49
CA MET A 45 -3.43 -5.37 10.52
C MET A 45 -4.38 -4.61 11.45
N VAL A 46 -3.97 -3.45 11.96
CA VAL A 46 -4.82 -2.65 12.86
C VAL A 46 -5.98 -2.02 12.09
N HIS A 47 -5.76 -1.57 10.85
CA HIS A 47 -6.79 -0.93 10.04
C HIS A 47 -7.88 -1.90 9.59
N SER A 48 -7.51 -3.11 9.18
CA SER A 48 -8.46 -4.14 8.71
C SER A 48 -9.14 -4.92 9.83
N SER A 49 -8.59 -4.91 11.03
CA SER A 49 -9.14 -5.64 12.17
C SER A 49 -10.30 -4.88 12.79
N HIS A 50 -11.54 -5.26 12.42
CA HIS A 50 -12.74 -4.68 13.00
C HIS A 50 -12.77 -4.87 14.53
N GLY A 51 -12.81 -3.77 15.26
CA GLY A 51 -12.85 -3.80 16.72
C GLY A 51 -11.49 -3.94 17.42
N ALA A 52 -10.36 -4.08 16.72
CA ALA A 52 -9.04 -4.19 17.35
C ALA A 52 -8.76 -3.03 18.32
N ALA A 53 -9.08 -1.80 17.92
CA ALA A 53 -8.90 -0.62 18.76
C ALA A 53 -9.80 -0.62 20.00
N PHE A 54 -10.90 -1.35 19.98
CA PHE A 54 -11.84 -1.48 21.12
C PHE A 54 -11.47 -2.67 22.03
N HIS A 55 -11.19 -3.84 21.43
CA HIS A 55 -10.92 -5.06 22.21
C HIS A 55 -9.46 -5.17 22.68
N ALA A 56 -8.51 -4.60 21.96
CA ALA A 56 -7.09 -4.65 22.27
C ALA A 56 -6.40 -3.29 21.99
N PRO A 57 -6.80 -2.20 22.68
CA PRO A 57 -6.29 -0.86 22.40
C PRO A 57 -4.79 -0.73 22.63
N ILE A 58 -4.27 -1.33 23.70
CA ILE A 58 -2.83 -1.29 24.04
C ILE A 58 -2.01 -2.00 22.97
N GLU A 59 -2.42 -3.17 22.53
CA GLU A 59 -1.72 -3.93 21.48
C GLU A 59 -1.81 -3.22 20.11
N SER A 60 -2.97 -2.66 19.80
CA SER A 60 -3.14 -1.85 18.58
C SER A 60 -2.20 -0.65 18.57
N GLU A 61 -2.09 0.07 19.69
CA GLU A 61 -1.17 1.21 19.80
C GLU A 61 0.30 0.79 19.75
N ARG A 62 0.65 -0.35 20.34
CA ARG A 62 1.99 -0.94 20.26
C ARG A 62 2.36 -1.26 18.82
N LEU A 63 1.48 -1.94 18.07
CA LEU A 63 1.70 -2.28 16.66
C LEU A 63 1.87 -1.03 15.81
N LEU A 64 1.03 0.00 16.00
CA LEU A 64 1.15 1.26 15.27
C LEU A 64 2.45 2.01 15.60
N SER A 65 2.89 1.94 16.86
CA SER A 65 4.15 2.55 17.30
C SER A 65 5.36 1.85 16.68
N ASP A 66 5.39 0.52 16.70
CA ASP A 66 6.42 -0.27 16.03
C ASP A 66 6.43 0.00 14.52
N GLY A 67 5.24 0.11 13.91
CA GLY A 67 5.11 0.47 12.50
C GLY A 67 5.74 1.82 12.19
N LEU A 68 5.49 2.82 13.04
CA LEU A 68 6.08 4.15 12.87
C LEU A 68 7.60 4.12 12.99
N ILE A 69 8.16 3.35 13.93
CA ILE A 69 9.61 3.21 14.07
C ILE A 69 10.22 2.66 12.78
N TYR A 70 9.64 1.60 12.19
CA TYR A 70 10.12 1.04 10.92
C TYR A 70 9.97 2.01 9.75
N ALA A 71 8.91 2.81 9.70
CA ALA A 71 8.75 3.82 8.65
C ALA A 71 9.83 4.91 8.75
N LEU A 72 10.09 5.41 9.96
CA LEU A 72 11.14 6.43 10.19
C LEU A 72 12.54 5.89 9.89
N GLU A 73 12.81 4.64 10.24
CA GLU A 73 14.08 3.98 9.89
C GLU A 73 14.22 3.82 8.37
N ALA A 74 13.13 3.43 7.70
CA ALA A 74 13.09 3.36 6.24
C ALA A 74 13.35 4.73 5.60
N GLU A 75 12.74 5.80 6.11
CA GLU A 75 12.98 7.15 5.64
C GLU A 75 14.45 7.53 5.73
N LYS A 76 15.07 7.32 6.90
CA LYS A 76 16.49 7.58 7.11
C LYS A 76 17.36 6.80 6.12
N ASN A 77 17.06 5.53 5.88
CA ASN A 77 17.82 4.72 4.91
C ASN A 77 17.67 5.24 3.47
N LEU A 78 16.48 5.74 3.09
CA LEU A 78 16.27 6.38 1.78
C LEU A 78 17.09 7.67 1.65
N ASP A 79 17.18 8.48 2.69
CA ASP A 79 18.02 9.69 2.69
C ASP A 79 19.50 9.35 2.51
N VAL A 80 20.00 8.39 3.27
CA VAL A 80 21.39 7.91 3.14
C VAL A 80 21.65 7.34 1.74
N LEU A 81 20.68 6.63 1.16
CA LEU A 81 20.85 6.08 -0.18
C LEU A 81 20.82 7.18 -1.24
N LYS A 82 19.96 8.21 -1.11
CA LYS A 82 19.95 9.40 -1.97
C LYS A 82 21.35 10.06 -2.01
N GLU A 83 21.95 10.25 -0.85
CA GLU A 83 23.30 10.83 -0.73
C GLU A 83 24.35 9.95 -1.40
N LYS A 84 24.35 8.63 -1.15
CA LYS A 84 25.28 7.67 -1.75
C LYS A 84 25.20 7.61 -3.28
N LEU A 85 24.00 7.80 -3.83
CA LEU A 85 23.77 7.82 -5.28
C LEU A 85 24.02 9.20 -5.89
N HIS A 86 24.41 10.21 -5.10
CA HIS A 86 24.63 11.58 -5.54
C HIS A 86 23.44 12.17 -6.32
N ILE A 87 22.21 11.82 -5.91
CA ILE A 87 20.99 12.32 -6.54
C ILE A 87 20.81 13.78 -6.16
N ALA A 88 21.07 14.70 -7.12
CA ALA A 88 20.94 16.14 -6.92
C ALA A 88 19.48 16.61 -6.87
N ALA A 89 18.56 15.85 -7.45
CA ALA A 89 17.13 16.19 -7.43
C ALA A 89 16.56 16.17 -6.02
N GLU A 90 15.68 17.14 -5.72
CA GLU A 90 14.99 17.18 -4.43
C GLU A 90 13.70 16.36 -4.46
N PHE A 91 13.46 15.58 -3.41
CA PHE A 91 12.19 14.90 -3.22
C PHE A 91 11.13 15.89 -2.77
N VAL A 92 10.05 15.98 -3.53
CA VAL A 92 8.87 16.77 -3.16
C VAL A 92 7.70 15.81 -2.93
N MET A 93 7.12 15.86 -1.73
CA MET A 93 5.96 15.04 -1.42
C MET A 93 4.77 15.48 -2.29
N PRO A 94 4.17 14.57 -3.08
CA PRO A 94 3.02 14.91 -3.90
C PRO A 94 1.78 15.25 -3.06
N ASP A 95 0.89 16.06 -3.62
CA ASP A 95 -0.36 16.41 -2.97
C ASP A 95 -1.40 15.27 -3.06
N ILE A 96 -1.51 14.50 -2.01
CA ILE A 96 -2.47 13.41 -1.83
C ILE A 96 -3.60 13.77 -0.85
N SER A 97 -3.89 15.06 -0.67
CA SER A 97 -4.88 15.54 0.31
C SER A 97 -6.31 15.09 0.05
N THR A 98 -6.62 14.68 -1.19
CA THR A 98 -7.92 14.13 -1.56
C THR A 98 -7.76 12.78 -2.28
N LYS A 99 -8.81 11.93 -2.24
CA LYS A 99 -8.83 10.66 -2.96
C LYS A 99 -8.54 10.84 -4.46
N ALA A 100 -9.11 11.84 -5.09
CA ALA A 100 -8.91 12.11 -6.53
C ALA A 100 -7.45 12.46 -6.86
N LYS A 101 -6.80 13.29 -6.02
CA LYS A 101 -5.38 13.63 -6.18
C LYS A 101 -4.49 12.41 -5.96
N ALA A 102 -4.75 11.63 -4.90
CA ALA A 102 -4.01 10.38 -4.65
C ALA A 102 -4.14 9.39 -5.81
N GLN A 103 -5.35 9.18 -6.33
CA GLN A 103 -5.59 8.30 -7.48
C GLN A 103 -4.84 8.76 -8.73
N LYS A 104 -4.85 10.07 -9.01
CA LYS A 104 -4.09 10.64 -10.13
C LYS A 104 -2.59 10.43 -9.96
N GLU A 105 -2.07 10.64 -8.76
CA GLU A 105 -0.63 10.52 -8.48
C GLU A 105 -0.09 9.11 -8.67
N ILE A 106 -0.88 8.09 -8.32
CA ILE A 106 -0.53 6.68 -8.54
C ILE A 106 -0.89 6.16 -9.93
N GLY A 107 -1.39 7.04 -10.83
CA GLY A 107 -1.74 6.67 -12.20
C GLY A 107 -3.00 5.77 -12.31
N LEU A 108 -3.90 5.82 -11.33
CA LEU A 108 -5.13 5.03 -11.32
C LEU A 108 -6.21 5.68 -12.20
N ASP A 109 -6.47 5.06 -13.35
CA ASP A 109 -7.53 5.46 -14.29
C ASP A 109 -8.86 4.79 -13.91
N ILE A 110 -9.65 5.45 -13.07
CA ILE A 110 -10.94 4.92 -12.58
C ILE A 110 -11.93 4.58 -13.71
N PRO A 111 -12.15 5.43 -14.75
CA PRO A 111 -13.01 5.08 -15.88
C PRO A 111 -12.57 3.79 -16.58
N LYS A 112 -11.29 3.60 -16.80
CA LYS A 112 -10.73 2.38 -17.41
C LYS A 112 -10.96 1.15 -16.53
N GLU A 113 -10.70 1.26 -15.23
CA GLU A 113 -10.91 0.17 -14.28
C GLU A 113 -12.40 -0.21 -14.16
N GLU A 114 -13.30 0.78 -14.16
CA GLU A 114 -14.74 0.54 -14.16
C GLU A 114 -15.21 -0.15 -15.45
N ALA A 115 -14.67 0.25 -16.60
CA ALA A 115 -14.97 -0.40 -17.88
C ALA A 115 -14.47 -1.85 -17.88
N ALA A 116 -13.24 -2.10 -17.44
CA ALA A 116 -12.67 -3.44 -17.30
C ALA A 116 -13.49 -4.32 -16.34
N LYS A 117 -13.93 -3.77 -15.20
CA LYS A 117 -14.82 -4.46 -14.26
C LYS A 117 -16.15 -4.84 -14.89
N LYS A 118 -16.79 -3.93 -15.63
CA LYS A 118 -18.06 -4.21 -16.32
C LYS A 118 -17.88 -5.34 -17.32
N GLU A 119 -16.82 -5.32 -18.12
CA GLU A 119 -16.53 -6.37 -19.09
C GLU A 119 -16.25 -7.71 -18.39
N PHE A 120 -15.46 -7.73 -17.32
CA PHE A 120 -15.21 -8.92 -16.51
C PHE A 120 -16.49 -9.54 -15.94
N LEU A 121 -17.37 -8.71 -15.37
CA LEU A 121 -18.65 -9.17 -14.82
C LEU A 121 -19.57 -9.73 -15.90
N LYS A 122 -19.52 -9.20 -17.12
CA LYS A 122 -20.34 -9.62 -18.25
C LYS A 122 -19.83 -10.90 -18.92
N THR A 123 -18.52 -11.09 -19.01
CA THR A 123 -17.91 -12.14 -19.83
C THR A 123 -17.32 -13.30 -19.04
N ILE A 124 -16.66 -13.02 -17.94
CA ILE A 124 -15.91 -14.03 -17.15
C ILE A 124 -16.77 -14.62 -16.04
N VAL A 125 -17.43 -13.78 -15.26
CA VAL A 125 -18.22 -14.24 -14.11
C VAL A 125 -19.31 -15.24 -14.50
N PRO A 126 -20.09 -15.07 -15.59
CA PRO A 126 -21.07 -16.07 -16.01
C PRO A 126 -20.46 -17.44 -16.32
N LYS A 127 -19.29 -17.46 -16.95
CA LYS A 127 -18.55 -18.71 -17.24
C LYS A 127 -18.14 -19.42 -15.94
N TRP A 128 -17.65 -18.69 -14.95
CA TRP A 128 -17.30 -19.25 -13.65
C TRP A 128 -18.51 -19.79 -12.89
N ILE A 129 -19.65 -19.08 -12.96
CA ILE A 129 -20.91 -19.53 -12.35
C ILE A 129 -21.38 -20.82 -13.02
N GLU A 130 -21.34 -20.89 -14.36
CA GLU A 130 -21.74 -22.07 -15.10
C GLU A 130 -20.83 -23.27 -14.79
N GLN A 131 -19.53 -23.06 -14.72
CA GLN A 131 -18.57 -24.08 -14.32
C GLN A 131 -18.85 -24.56 -12.89
N ALA A 132 -19.05 -23.64 -11.94
CA ALA A 132 -19.35 -23.98 -10.56
C ALA A 132 -20.67 -24.77 -10.40
N LYS A 133 -21.68 -24.48 -11.25
CA LYS A 133 -22.91 -25.28 -11.32
C LYS A 133 -22.65 -26.71 -11.80
N LYS A 134 -21.88 -26.86 -12.89
CA LYS A 134 -21.51 -28.19 -13.43
C LYS A 134 -20.73 -29.03 -12.43
N GLU A 135 -19.91 -28.39 -11.59
CA GLU A 135 -19.08 -29.05 -10.56
C GLU A 135 -19.81 -29.21 -9.20
N GLY A 136 -21.10 -28.83 -9.11
CA GLY A 136 -21.88 -28.95 -7.87
C GLY A 136 -21.37 -28.08 -6.70
N ARG A 137 -20.58 -27.06 -7.00
CA ARG A 137 -20.01 -26.15 -5.96
C ARG A 137 -20.95 -25.01 -5.55
N LEU A 138 -22.03 -24.76 -6.27
CA LEU A 138 -23.01 -23.76 -5.91
C LEU A 138 -24.12 -24.39 -5.08
N VAL A 139 -24.25 -23.96 -3.83
CA VAL A 139 -25.42 -24.26 -3.00
C VAL A 139 -26.55 -23.35 -3.47
N THR A 140 -27.51 -23.89 -4.22
CA THR A 140 -28.77 -23.20 -4.48
C THR A 140 -29.54 -23.13 -3.16
N GLN A 141 -29.60 -21.95 -2.55
CA GLN A 141 -30.58 -21.72 -1.49
C GLN A 141 -31.98 -21.94 -2.10
N LYS A 142 -32.70 -22.92 -1.54
CA LYS A 142 -34.12 -23.14 -1.83
C LYS A 142 -34.94 -22.06 -1.17
#